data_d84605ec9e0273ab95967397949b5c8b
#
_entry.id   d84605ec9e0273ab95967397949b5c8b
#
_cell.length_a   1.000
_cell.length_b   1.000
_cell.length_c   1.000
_cell.angle_alpha   90.00
_cell.angle_beta   90.00
_cell.angle_gamma   90.00
#
_symmetry.space_group_name_H-M   'P 1'
#
loop_
_entity.id
_entity.type
_entity.pdbx_description
1 polymer ?
#
loop_
_entity_poly.entity_id
_entity_poly.type
_entity_poly.pdbx_seq_one_letter_code
_entity_poly.pdbx_strand_id
1 'polypeptide(L)'
;MDLVETISGNRVNYGTNRIGGVNRDIPDPEPLISAVQAMAKPIEKEVVPAYMNNPTATRRMASIGPLTKAQAIEWCVVGPMARASGLEIDIRNDRPYNAYQELGFKMVTRQEGDVQARGVARALEVLESIRLVTEALRNIPPGPLRAFEGMPKIPPGEGFAVTEGPRGEAFYYIASDGGRTPARVKIRTPSFVNIPPLEVITIGQQFGDMSLIQASTDPCIACIDR
;
A
#
# COMPACT_ATOMS: atom_id res chain seq x y z
N MET A 1 -11.43 -4.49 -10.81
CA MET A 1 -10.93 -3.89 -12.04
C MET A 1 -11.90 -2.89 -12.66
N ASP A 2 -13.19 -3.13 -12.64
CA ASP A 2 -14.19 -2.26 -13.25
C ASP A 2 -14.22 -0.84 -12.66
N LEU A 3 -14.10 -0.70 -11.32
CA LEU A 3 -13.96 0.61 -10.66
C LEU A 3 -12.70 1.37 -11.12
N VAL A 4 -11.59 0.67 -11.27
CA VAL A 4 -10.35 1.27 -11.76
C VAL A 4 -10.51 1.75 -13.20
N GLU A 5 -11.17 0.96 -14.04
CA GLU A 5 -11.47 1.30 -15.43
C GLU A 5 -12.39 2.53 -15.51
N THR A 6 -13.39 2.61 -14.65
CA THR A 6 -14.30 3.77 -14.60
C THR A 6 -13.53 5.05 -14.26
N ILE A 7 -12.60 5.00 -13.28
CA ILE A 7 -11.81 6.16 -12.84
C ILE A 7 -10.72 6.52 -13.85
N SER A 8 -9.94 5.53 -14.30
CA SER A 8 -8.73 5.78 -15.09
C SER A 8 -8.92 5.65 -16.60
N GLY A 9 -9.98 4.95 -17.04
CA GLY A 9 -10.17 4.55 -18.43
C GLY A 9 -9.33 3.33 -18.84
N ASN A 10 -8.62 2.73 -17.87
CA ASN A 10 -7.83 1.52 -18.05
C ASN A 10 -8.06 0.57 -16.86
N ARG A 11 -7.97 -0.72 -17.07
CA ARG A 11 -8.15 -1.74 -16.02
C ARG A 11 -7.02 -1.74 -14.97
N VAL A 12 -5.97 -0.97 -15.18
CA VAL A 12 -4.85 -0.73 -14.28
C VAL A 12 -4.65 0.77 -14.05
N ASN A 13 -4.11 1.16 -12.88
CA ASN A 13 -4.01 2.57 -12.47
C ASN A 13 -2.93 3.40 -13.16
N TYR A 14 -2.17 2.84 -14.09
CA TYR A 14 -0.98 3.50 -14.66
C TYR A 14 -1.25 4.82 -15.40
N GLY A 15 -2.45 5.03 -15.87
CA GLY A 15 -2.83 6.25 -16.59
C GLY A 15 -3.53 7.31 -15.75
N THR A 16 -3.69 7.13 -14.44
CA THR A 16 -4.47 8.07 -13.61
C THR A 16 -3.72 9.37 -13.36
N ASN A 17 -2.46 9.25 -12.92
CA ASN A 17 -1.62 10.39 -12.58
C ASN A 17 -0.69 10.78 -13.75
N ARG A 18 -0.39 12.06 -13.83
CA ARG A 18 0.63 12.62 -14.72
C ARG A 18 1.40 13.72 -14.01
N ILE A 19 2.53 14.11 -14.56
CA ILE A 19 3.25 15.28 -14.05
C ILE A 19 2.35 16.52 -14.21
N GLY A 20 2.07 17.18 -13.09
CA GLY A 20 1.22 18.35 -13.03
C GLY A 20 -0.28 18.09 -12.93
N GLY A 21 -0.72 16.86 -12.60
CA GLY A 21 -2.14 16.60 -12.34
C GLY A 21 -2.62 15.21 -12.67
N VAL A 22 -3.86 15.12 -13.16
CA VAL A 22 -4.54 13.85 -13.48
C VAL A 22 -5.03 13.86 -14.94
N ASN A 23 -5.30 12.68 -15.49
CA ASN A 23 -5.70 12.54 -16.88
C ASN A 23 -7.21 12.60 -17.10
N ARG A 24 -8.02 12.32 -16.07
CA ARG A 24 -9.48 12.29 -16.18
C ARG A 24 -10.15 12.94 -14.98
N ASP A 25 -11.32 13.50 -15.23
CA ASP A 25 -12.24 13.97 -14.21
C ASP A 25 -13.21 12.88 -13.79
N ILE A 26 -13.83 13.06 -12.61
CA ILE A 26 -14.92 12.25 -12.09
C ILE A 26 -16.13 13.17 -11.92
N PRO A 27 -16.91 13.39 -12.98
CA PRO A 27 -18.02 14.36 -12.94
C PRO A 27 -19.18 13.93 -12.05
N ASP A 28 -19.38 12.63 -11.88
CA ASP A 28 -20.39 12.03 -10.98
C ASP A 28 -19.73 10.97 -10.09
N PRO A 29 -19.38 11.32 -8.84
CA PRO A 29 -18.76 10.38 -7.91
C PRO A 29 -19.74 9.40 -7.24
N GLU A 30 -21.04 9.64 -7.22
CA GLU A 30 -22.02 8.85 -6.45
C GLU A 30 -22.07 7.36 -6.83
N PRO A 31 -22.07 6.97 -8.11
CA PRO A 31 -22.00 5.56 -8.48
C PRO A 31 -20.72 4.87 -7.99
N LEU A 32 -19.58 5.58 -8.01
CA LEU A 32 -18.31 5.06 -7.51
C LEU A 32 -18.33 4.93 -5.99
N ILE A 33 -18.86 5.91 -5.26
CA ILE A 33 -19.03 5.85 -3.80
C ILE A 33 -19.87 4.65 -3.42
N SER A 34 -21.01 4.45 -4.06
CA SER A 34 -21.89 3.31 -3.81
C SER A 34 -21.19 1.98 -4.05
N ALA A 35 -20.45 1.86 -5.15
CA ALA A 35 -19.73 0.65 -5.50
C ALA A 35 -18.56 0.36 -4.55
N VAL A 36 -17.80 1.38 -4.13
CA VAL A 36 -16.71 1.27 -3.16
C VAL A 36 -17.24 0.87 -1.78
N GLN A 37 -18.33 1.49 -1.33
CA GLN A 37 -18.96 1.13 -0.05
C GLN A 37 -19.56 -0.27 -0.04
N ALA A 38 -20.08 -0.75 -1.17
CA ALA A 38 -20.57 -2.11 -1.29
C ALA A 38 -19.49 -3.17 -1.05
N MET A 39 -18.22 -2.83 -1.29
CA MET A 39 -17.08 -3.72 -1.01
C MET A 39 -16.78 -3.87 0.49
N ALA A 40 -17.20 -2.92 1.35
CA ALA A 40 -16.95 -3.00 2.79
C ALA A 40 -17.65 -4.18 3.44
N LYS A 41 -18.91 -4.46 3.07
CA LYS A 41 -19.73 -5.52 3.69
C LYS A 41 -19.09 -6.91 3.67
N PRO A 42 -18.64 -7.46 2.52
CA PRO A 42 -17.99 -8.78 2.51
C PRO A 42 -16.67 -8.77 3.30
N ILE A 43 -15.95 -7.67 3.30
CA ILE A 43 -14.70 -7.57 4.07
C ILE A 43 -14.99 -7.60 5.57
N GLU A 44 -15.94 -6.81 6.06
CA GLU A 44 -16.32 -6.76 7.48
C GLU A 44 -16.97 -8.06 7.96
N LYS A 45 -17.85 -8.66 7.14
CA LYS A 45 -18.67 -9.80 7.56
C LYS A 45 -18.05 -11.16 7.30
N GLU A 46 -17.14 -11.25 6.35
CA GLU A 46 -16.57 -12.52 5.90
C GLU A 46 -15.05 -12.56 6.06
N VAL A 47 -14.31 -11.59 5.48
CA VAL A 47 -12.85 -11.62 5.46
C VAL A 47 -12.25 -11.38 6.84
N VAL A 48 -12.62 -10.31 7.53
CA VAL A 48 -12.10 -10.01 8.87
C VAL A 48 -12.43 -11.11 9.85
N PRO A 49 -13.69 -11.61 9.96
CA PRO A 49 -14.01 -12.74 10.83
C PRO A 49 -13.31 -14.04 10.44
N ALA A 50 -13.07 -14.29 9.14
CA ALA A 50 -12.32 -15.46 8.69
C ALA A 50 -10.89 -15.49 9.25
N TYR A 51 -10.24 -14.34 9.34
CA TYR A 51 -8.92 -14.22 9.97
C TYR A 51 -8.97 -14.22 11.50
N MET A 52 -9.96 -13.56 12.12
CA MET A 52 -9.99 -13.34 13.57
C MET A 52 -10.75 -14.40 14.36
N ASN A 53 -11.85 -14.92 13.80
CA ASN A 53 -12.82 -15.73 14.53
C ASN A 53 -12.92 -17.18 14.06
N ASN A 54 -12.21 -17.56 13.01
CA ASN A 54 -12.21 -18.93 12.51
C ASN A 54 -11.17 -19.78 13.26
N PRO A 55 -11.59 -20.79 14.07
CA PRO A 55 -10.66 -21.60 14.85
C PRO A 55 -9.64 -22.35 13.99
N THR A 56 -10.03 -22.81 12.81
CA THR A 56 -9.12 -23.50 11.89
C THR A 56 -8.07 -22.56 11.33
N ALA A 57 -8.49 -21.36 10.91
CA ALA A 57 -7.58 -20.32 10.43
C ALA A 57 -6.61 -19.90 11.54
N THR A 58 -7.11 -19.66 12.77
CA THR A 58 -6.28 -19.30 13.91
C THR A 58 -5.23 -20.38 14.20
N ARG A 59 -5.62 -21.68 14.25
CA ARG A 59 -4.68 -22.79 14.47
C ARG A 59 -3.59 -22.86 13.40
N ARG A 60 -3.88 -22.44 12.19
CA ARG A 60 -2.94 -22.49 11.04
C ARG A 60 -2.08 -21.25 10.88
N MET A 61 -2.44 -20.13 11.49
CA MET A 61 -1.80 -18.85 11.24
C MET A 61 -1.24 -18.17 12.49
N ALA A 62 -1.85 -18.39 13.66
CA ALA A 62 -1.37 -17.80 14.89
C ALA A 62 -0.02 -18.44 15.31
N SER A 63 0.89 -17.59 15.73
CA SER A 63 2.27 -17.95 16.13
C SER A 63 3.12 -18.57 15.01
N ILE A 64 2.67 -18.54 13.77
CA ILE A 64 3.43 -19.01 12.61
C ILE A 64 4.21 -17.86 11.99
N GLY A 65 5.52 -18.05 11.77
CA GLY A 65 6.42 -17.07 11.18
C GLY A 65 6.38 -15.71 11.90
N PRO A 66 6.57 -15.66 13.23
CA PRO A 66 6.52 -14.42 13.98
C PRO A 66 7.73 -13.53 13.65
N LEU A 67 7.47 -12.24 13.45
CA LEU A 67 8.47 -11.21 13.34
C LEU A 67 8.34 -10.28 14.55
N THR A 68 9.33 -10.28 15.42
CA THR A 68 9.33 -9.39 16.58
C THR A 68 9.53 -7.93 16.16
N LYS A 69 9.08 -7.00 17.00
CA LYS A 69 9.30 -5.56 16.77
C LYS A 69 10.80 -5.22 16.61
N ALA A 70 11.66 -5.85 17.40
CA ALA A 70 13.11 -5.64 17.32
C ALA A 70 13.68 -6.11 15.96
N GLN A 71 13.29 -7.30 15.52
CA GLN A 71 13.67 -7.80 14.19
C GLN A 71 13.10 -6.95 13.06
N ALA A 72 11.87 -6.47 13.18
CA ALA A 72 11.28 -5.60 12.17
C ALA A 72 12.05 -4.27 12.03
N ILE A 73 12.59 -3.73 13.13
CA ILE A 73 13.48 -2.55 13.11
C ILE A 73 14.83 -2.92 12.48
N GLU A 74 15.46 -3.99 12.95
CA GLU A 74 16.78 -4.45 12.47
C GLU A 74 16.79 -4.68 10.95
N TRP A 75 15.75 -5.30 10.43
CA TRP A 75 15.60 -5.61 9.00
C TRP A 75 14.96 -4.47 8.20
N CYS A 76 14.69 -3.31 8.82
CA CYS A 76 14.05 -2.17 8.17
C CYS A 76 12.75 -2.52 7.44
N VAL A 77 11.94 -3.38 8.03
CA VAL A 77 10.67 -3.84 7.45
C VAL A 77 9.69 -2.68 7.32
N VAL A 78 8.88 -2.68 6.27
CA VAL A 78 7.94 -1.60 5.97
C VAL A 78 6.51 -2.11 5.76
N GLY A 79 5.54 -1.20 5.83
CA GLY A 79 4.14 -1.45 5.51
C GLY A 79 3.41 -2.37 6.49
N PRO A 80 2.39 -3.12 6.01
CA PRO A 80 1.60 -4.00 6.86
C PRO A 80 2.41 -5.04 7.62
N MET A 81 3.55 -5.46 7.08
CA MET A 81 4.45 -6.39 7.75
C MET A 81 5.09 -5.77 9.00
N ALA A 82 5.53 -4.51 8.92
CA ALA A 82 6.04 -3.75 10.05
C ALA A 82 4.93 -3.45 11.08
N ARG A 83 3.79 -2.98 10.59
CA ARG A 83 2.64 -2.62 11.44
C ARG A 83 2.02 -3.83 12.14
N ALA A 84 2.08 -5.01 11.53
CA ALA A 84 1.68 -6.26 12.19
C ALA A 84 2.59 -6.64 13.36
N SER A 85 3.83 -6.14 13.38
CA SER A 85 4.85 -6.36 14.42
C SER A 85 4.92 -5.24 15.45
N GLY A 86 3.94 -4.35 15.51
CA GLY A 86 3.86 -3.27 16.48
C GLY A 86 4.70 -2.03 16.16
N LEU A 87 5.14 -1.87 14.90
CA LEU A 87 5.74 -0.62 14.45
C LEU A 87 4.66 0.34 13.96
N GLU A 88 4.62 1.51 14.57
CA GLU A 88 3.70 2.59 14.19
C GLU A 88 4.37 3.49 13.15
N ILE A 89 4.65 2.94 11.96
CA ILE A 89 5.26 3.65 10.85
C ILE A 89 4.38 3.56 9.60
N ASP A 90 4.06 4.70 9.04
CA ASP A 90 3.29 4.83 7.80
C ASP A 90 3.52 6.22 7.21
N ILE A 91 3.99 6.29 5.98
CA ILE A 91 4.30 7.57 5.32
C ILE A 91 3.08 8.47 5.20
N ARG A 92 1.88 7.90 5.10
CA ARG A 92 0.62 8.66 5.07
C ARG A 92 0.36 9.43 6.37
N ASN A 93 0.91 8.93 7.49
CA ASN A 93 0.83 9.56 8.82
C ASN A 93 2.09 10.37 9.14
N ASP A 94 3.28 9.82 8.88
CA ASP A 94 4.55 10.37 9.35
C ASP A 94 5.01 11.56 8.51
N ARG A 95 4.68 11.54 7.22
CA ARG A 95 4.92 12.62 6.24
C ARG A 95 3.74 12.72 5.29
N PRO A 96 2.59 13.23 5.74
CA PRO A 96 1.36 13.27 4.96
C PRO A 96 1.59 13.95 3.61
N TYR A 97 1.11 13.33 2.56
CA TYR A 97 1.14 13.82 1.20
C TYR A 97 -0.27 13.75 0.60
N ASN A 98 -0.50 14.46 -0.51
CA ASN A 98 -1.83 14.60 -1.10
C ASN A 98 -2.86 15.05 -0.03
N ALA A 99 -4.04 14.43 0.00
CA ALA A 99 -5.13 14.77 0.92
C ALA A 99 -5.17 13.89 2.20
N TYR A 100 -4.15 13.09 2.51
CA TYR A 100 -4.22 12.16 3.65
C TYR A 100 -4.42 12.85 4.99
N GLN A 101 -3.81 14.02 5.20
CA GLN A 101 -4.00 14.80 6.42
C GLN A 101 -5.43 15.30 6.57
N GLU A 102 -6.01 15.83 5.48
CA GLU A 102 -7.36 16.37 5.44
C GLU A 102 -8.42 15.29 5.61
N LEU A 103 -8.17 14.10 5.05
CA LEU A 103 -9.04 12.94 5.14
C LEU A 103 -8.94 12.19 6.49
N GLY A 104 -8.02 12.60 7.36
CA GLY A 104 -7.83 12.01 8.69
C GLY A 104 -7.52 10.52 8.62
N PHE A 105 -6.42 10.17 7.95
CA PHE A 105 -5.93 8.79 7.86
C PHE A 105 -5.75 8.15 9.24
N LYS A 106 -6.17 6.88 9.37
CA LYS A 106 -6.03 6.09 10.61
C LYS A 106 -5.13 4.90 10.35
N MET A 107 -4.01 4.87 11.04
CA MET A 107 -3.06 3.75 10.96
C MET A 107 -3.62 2.51 11.66
N VAL A 108 -3.44 1.36 11.04
CA VAL A 108 -3.77 0.05 11.61
C VAL A 108 -2.50 -0.63 12.09
N THR A 109 -2.46 -1.02 13.37
CA THR A 109 -1.34 -1.76 13.95
C THR A 109 -1.81 -3.03 14.66
N ARG A 110 -0.92 -4.04 14.71
CA ARG A 110 -1.05 -5.26 15.47
C ARG A 110 0.26 -5.48 16.23
N GLN A 111 0.28 -6.43 17.19
CA GLN A 111 1.46 -6.65 18.03
C GLN A 111 2.05 -8.05 17.86
N GLU A 112 1.27 -8.99 17.33
CA GLU A 112 1.59 -10.41 17.31
C GLU A 112 2.69 -10.76 16.28
N GLY A 113 2.81 -9.99 15.21
CA GLY A 113 3.85 -10.12 14.19
C GLY A 113 3.81 -11.42 13.36
N ASP A 114 2.81 -12.26 13.53
CA ASP A 114 2.68 -13.57 12.87
C ASP A 114 1.87 -13.48 11.56
N VAL A 115 1.66 -14.63 10.92
CA VAL A 115 0.87 -14.74 9.69
C VAL A 115 -0.53 -14.17 9.88
N GLN A 116 -1.17 -14.47 11.02
CA GLN A 116 -2.53 -14.01 11.32
C GLN A 116 -2.58 -12.48 11.45
N ALA A 117 -1.66 -11.91 12.21
CA ALA A 117 -1.56 -10.48 12.41
C ALA A 117 -1.36 -9.72 11.09
N ARG A 118 -0.50 -10.24 10.19
CA ARG A 118 -0.30 -9.67 8.85
C ARG A 118 -1.56 -9.72 7.99
N GLY A 119 -2.32 -10.81 8.05
CA GLY A 119 -3.60 -10.95 7.37
C GLY A 119 -4.66 -9.99 7.89
N VAL A 120 -4.81 -9.91 9.21
CA VAL A 120 -5.76 -9.00 9.88
C VAL A 120 -5.42 -7.54 9.60
N ALA A 121 -4.14 -7.15 9.71
CA ALA A 121 -3.72 -5.79 9.43
C ALA A 121 -4.14 -5.35 8.02
N ARG A 122 -3.88 -6.18 7.00
CA ARG A 122 -4.28 -5.89 5.61
C ARG A 122 -5.80 -5.79 5.44
N ALA A 123 -6.56 -6.71 6.03
CA ALA A 123 -8.01 -6.68 5.93
C ALA A 123 -8.60 -5.40 6.54
N LEU A 124 -8.07 -4.95 7.67
CA LEU A 124 -8.47 -3.70 8.30
C LEU A 124 -8.02 -2.46 7.51
N GLU A 125 -6.81 -2.49 6.92
CA GLU A 125 -6.32 -1.41 6.03
C GLU A 125 -7.17 -1.26 4.77
N VAL A 126 -7.77 -2.34 4.26
CA VAL A 126 -8.72 -2.24 3.13
C VAL A 126 -9.98 -1.47 3.56
N LEU A 127 -10.50 -1.69 4.77
CA LEU A 127 -11.64 -0.93 5.28
C LEU A 127 -11.32 0.56 5.44
N GLU A 128 -10.13 0.88 5.97
CA GLU A 128 -9.67 2.27 6.04
C GLU A 128 -9.49 2.87 4.63
N SER A 129 -8.99 2.12 3.67
CA SER A 129 -8.87 2.56 2.28
C SER A 129 -10.23 2.84 1.65
N ILE A 130 -11.25 2.01 1.90
CA ILE A 130 -12.63 2.25 1.45
C ILE A 130 -13.18 3.55 2.04
N ARG A 131 -12.95 3.80 3.34
CA ARG A 131 -13.34 5.04 3.99
C ARG A 131 -12.68 6.25 3.33
N LEU A 132 -11.35 6.19 3.14
CA LEU A 132 -10.58 7.29 2.55
C LEU A 132 -11.01 7.58 1.11
N VAL A 133 -11.18 6.54 0.28
CA VAL A 133 -11.64 6.72 -1.10
C VAL A 133 -13.04 7.33 -1.13
N THR A 134 -13.94 6.89 -0.25
CA THR A 134 -15.30 7.44 -0.14
C THR A 134 -15.26 8.93 0.22
N GLU A 135 -14.46 9.31 1.23
CA GLU A 135 -14.33 10.72 1.64
C GLU A 135 -13.62 11.57 0.57
N ALA A 136 -12.61 11.02 -0.10
CA ALA A 136 -11.94 11.71 -1.20
C ALA A 136 -12.90 11.99 -2.36
N LEU A 137 -13.74 11.01 -2.73
CA LEU A 137 -14.73 11.17 -3.80
C LEU A 137 -15.79 12.23 -3.45
N ARG A 138 -16.21 12.30 -2.18
CA ARG A 138 -17.18 13.32 -1.70
C ARG A 138 -16.62 14.74 -1.71
N ASN A 139 -15.30 14.86 -1.51
CA ASN A 139 -14.63 16.13 -1.29
C ASN A 139 -13.71 16.52 -2.46
N ILE A 140 -13.94 16.00 -3.67
CA ILE A 140 -13.15 16.38 -4.85
C ILE A 140 -13.35 17.89 -5.10
N PRO A 141 -12.30 18.73 -5.01
CA PRO A 141 -12.44 20.14 -5.25
C PRO A 141 -12.66 20.41 -6.76
N PRO A 142 -13.52 21.34 -7.12
CA PRO A 142 -13.62 21.78 -8.51
C PRO A 142 -12.34 22.49 -8.93
N GLY A 143 -11.91 22.30 -10.17
CA GLY A 143 -10.70 22.95 -10.66
C GLY A 143 -10.12 22.32 -11.92
N PRO A 144 -9.05 22.90 -12.43
CA PRO A 144 -8.35 22.34 -13.60
C PRO A 144 -7.70 20.99 -13.23
N LEU A 145 -7.83 20.02 -14.12
CA LEU A 145 -7.21 18.70 -13.95
C LEU A 145 -5.68 18.74 -14.05
N ARG A 146 -5.15 19.81 -14.63
CA ARG A 146 -3.73 19.94 -14.99
C ARG A 146 -3.23 21.34 -14.68
N ALA A 147 -2.04 21.42 -14.10
CA ALA A 147 -1.35 22.68 -13.85
C ALA A 147 -0.76 23.29 -15.15
N PHE A 148 -0.49 22.45 -16.16
CA PHE A 148 0.06 22.86 -17.46
C PHE A 148 -0.23 21.80 -18.53
N GLU A 149 -0.15 22.20 -19.78
CA GLU A 149 -0.26 21.31 -20.93
C GLU A 149 1.12 20.79 -21.38
N GLY A 150 1.16 19.55 -21.90
CA GLY A 150 2.37 18.92 -22.42
C GLY A 150 3.30 18.38 -21.32
N MET A 151 4.52 18.09 -21.70
CA MET A 151 5.59 17.67 -20.79
C MET A 151 6.44 18.89 -20.40
N PRO A 152 6.63 19.16 -19.11
CA PRO A 152 7.50 20.25 -18.69
C PRO A 152 8.97 19.93 -19.02
N LYS A 153 9.76 20.96 -19.25
CA LYS A 153 11.22 20.82 -19.26
C LYS A 153 11.65 20.62 -17.80
N ILE A 154 12.28 19.50 -17.54
CA ILE A 154 12.83 19.20 -16.21
C ILE A 154 14.23 19.81 -16.15
N PRO A 155 14.52 20.75 -15.24
CA PRO A 155 15.85 21.32 -15.11
C PRO A 155 16.85 20.28 -14.60
N PRO A 156 18.18 20.54 -14.76
CA PRO A 156 19.19 19.77 -14.06
C PRO A 156 18.97 19.84 -12.54
N GLY A 157 19.11 18.70 -11.87
CA GLY A 157 18.89 18.64 -10.42
C GLY A 157 18.53 17.23 -9.96
N GLU A 158 18.32 17.10 -8.67
CA GLU A 158 17.98 15.85 -8.03
C GLU A 158 16.71 16.02 -7.21
N GLY A 159 15.90 14.95 -7.14
CA GLY A 159 14.70 14.91 -6.31
C GLY A 159 14.42 13.51 -5.81
N PHE A 160 13.74 13.44 -4.69
CA PHE A 160 13.22 12.19 -4.17
C PHE A 160 11.76 12.34 -3.72
N ALA A 161 11.05 11.24 -3.77
CA ALA A 161 9.68 11.14 -3.27
C ALA A 161 9.47 9.80 -2.57
N VAL A 162 8.59 9.81 -1.60
CA VAL A 162 8.19 8.63 -0.84
C VAL A 162 6.67 8.53 -0.87
N THR A 163 6.15 7.33 -1.02
CA THR A 163 4.72 7.07 -1.02
C THR A 163 4.43 5.72 -0.36
N GLU A 164 3.26 5.59 0.26
CA GLU A 164 2.83 4.31 0.81
C GLU A 164 2.09 3.52 -0.26
N GLY A 165 2.65 2.38 -0.63
CA GLY A 165 1.99 1.40 -1.48
C GLY A 165 1.25 0.36 -0.62
N PRO A 166 0.49 -0.58 -1.24
CA PRO A 166 -0.24 -1.62 -0.51
C PRO A 166 0.65 -2.53 0.36
N ARG A 167 1.93 -2.61 0.03
CA ARG A 167 2.93 -3.45 0.72
C ARG A 167 3.88 -2.67 1.59
N GLY A 168 3.77 -1.32 1.60
CA GLY A 168 4.59 -0.43 2.40
C GLY A 168 5.23 0.69 1.61
N GLU A 169 6.17 1.36 2.23
CA GLU A 169 6.89 2.50 1.70
C GLU A 169 7.63 2.18 0.39
N ALA A 170 7.37 2.97 -0.63
CA ALA A 170 8.11 3.01 -1.88
C ALA A 170 8.86 4.32 -1.99
N PHE A 171 10.18 4.26 -2.19
CA PHE A 171 11.07 5.40 -2.35
C PHE A 171 11.53 5.53 -3.79
N TYR A 172 11.50 6.75 -4.32
CA TYR A 172 11.97 7.10 -5.64
C TYR A 172 13.00 8.22 -5.54
N TYR A 173 14.14 8.03 -6.21
CA TYR A 173 15.14 9.07 -6.44
C TYR A 173 15.37 9.24 -7.91
N ILE A 174 15.41 10.49 -8.37
CA ILE A 174 15.61 10.84 -9.78
C ILE A 174 16.65 11.95 -9.85
N ALA A 175 17.64 11.78 -10.73
CA ALA A 175 18.56 12.84 -11.13
C ALA A 175 18.33 13.19 -12.60
N SER A 176 18.27 14.48 -12.91
CA SER A 176 18.11 15.05 -14.24
C SER A 176 19.34 15.86 -14.61
N ASP A 177 19.79 15.74 -15.84
CA ASP A 177 20.81 16.59 -16.47
C ASP A 177 20.19 17.71 -17.33
N GLY A 178 18.85 17.82 -17.33
CA GLY A 178 18.11 18.75 -18.20
C GLY A 178 17.70 18.13 -19.53
N GLY A 179 18.03 16.88 -19.76
CA GLY A 179 17.63 16.11 -20.94
C GLY A 179 16.16 15.67 -20.89
N ARG A 180 15.74 14.93 -21.92
CA ARG A 180 14.38 14.38 -22.00
C ARG A 180 14.17 13.13 -21.16
N THR A 181 15.24 12.47 -20.79
CA THR A 181 15.27 11.27 -19.96
C THR A 181 16.07 11.56 -18.69
N PRO A 182 15.71 10.97 -17.55
CA PRO A 182 16.51 11.14 -16.35
C PRO A 182 17.91 10.53 -16.51
N ALA A 183 18.92 11.21 -16.00
CA ALA A 183 20.30 10.70 -15.97
C ALA A 183 20.43 9.50 -15.02
N ARG A 184 19.63 9.47 -13.95
CA ARG A 184 19.56 8.35 -13.02
C ARG A 184 18.18 8.23 -12.38
N VAL A 185 17.72 6.98 -12.24
CA VAL A 185 16.54 6.63 -11.43
C VAL A 185 16.93 5.52 -10.47
N LYS A 186 16.56 5.66 -9.20
CA LYS A 186 16.65 4.60 -8.21
C LYS A 186 15.31 4.44 -7.52
N ILE A 187 14.84 3.20 -7.47
CA ILE A 187 13.56 2.84 -6.87
C ILE A 187 13.82 1.81 -5.76
N ARG A 188 13.31 2.06 -4.56
CA ARG A 188 13.27 1.08 -3.48
C ARG A 188 11.81 0.71 -3.25
N THR A 189 11.48 -0.52 -3.55
CA THR A 189 10.12 -1.05 -3.42
C THR A 189 9.92 -1.79 -2.10
N PRO A 190 8.71 -1.79 -1.53
CA PRO A 190 8.46 -2.44 -0.24
C PRO A 190 8.66 -3.96 -0.28
N SER A 191 8.27 -4.66 -1.36
CA SER A 191 8.48 -6.11 -1.44
C SER A 191 9.96 -6.48 -1.45
N PHE A 192 10.80 -5.70 -2.11
CA PHE A 192 12.26 -5.93 -2.10
C PHE A 192 12.85 -5.83 -0.70
N VAL A 193 12.36 -4.88 0.11
CA VAL A 193 12.80 -4.69 1.51
C VAL A 193 12.26 -5.80 2.42
N ASN A 194 11.06 -6.29 2.16
CA ASN A 194 10.37 -7.27 3.00
C ASN A 194 10.72 -8.74 2.68
N ILE A 195 11.53 -9.02 1.64
CA ILE A 195 11.98 -10.38 1.32
C ILE A 195 13.08 -10.89 2.28
N PRO A 196 14.17 -10.15 2.57
CA PRO A 196 15.22 -10.64 3.45
C PRO A 196 14.74 -11.12 4.82
N PRO A 197 13.78 -10.48 5.50
CA PRO A 197 13.22 -10.97 6.76
C PRO A 197 12.59 -12.36 6.72
N LEU A 198 12.27 -12.88 5.51
CA LEU A 198 11.81 -14.28 5.39
C LEU A 198 12.81 -15.27 5.98
N GLU A 199 14.11 -14.97 5.89
CA GLU A 199 15.15 -15.81 6.48
C GLU A 199 14.93 -16.01 7.98
N VAL A 200 14.66 -14.94 8.73
CA VAL A 200 14.50 -15.04 10.19
C VAL A 200 13.13 -15.57 10.63
N ILE A 201 12.06 -15.25 9.90
CA ILE A 201 10.71 -15.69 10.28
C ILE A 201 10.39 -17.15 9.88
N THR A 202 11.25 -17.78 9.07
CA THR A 202 11.10 -19.19 8.67
C THR A 202 11.95 -20.15 9.51
N ILE A 203 12.98 -19.66 10.18
CA ILE A 203 13.82 -20.49 11.04
C ILE A 203 12.98 -21.07 12.18
N GLY A 204 13.07 -22.40 12.37
CA GLY A 204 12.33 -23.11 13.41
C GLY A 204 10.86 -23.39 13.07
N GLN A 205 10.38 -22.98 11.89
CA GLN A 205 9.04 -23.29 11.42
C GLN A 205 8.98 -24.63 10.69
N GLN A 206 7.79 -25.23 10.61
CA GLN A 206 7.61 -26.46 9.85
C GLN A 206 7.71 -26.18 8.34
N PHE A 207 8.30 -27.10 7.59
CA PHE A 207 8.43 -26.96 6.13
C PHE A 207 7.09 -26.71 5.43
N GLY A 208 6.01 -27.33 5.90
CA GLY A 208 4.66 -27.12 5.38
C GLY A 208 4.10 -25.69 5.57
N ASP A 209 4.68 -24.90 6.47
CA ASP A 209 4.26 -23.52 6.74
C ASP A 209 5.00 -22.48 5.89
N MET A 210 6.06 -22.87 5.17
CA MET A 210 6.86 -21.97 4.36
C MET A 210 6.05 -21.17 3.34
N SER A 211 5.16 -21.84 2.61
CA SER A 211 4.30 -21.19 1.62
C SER A 211 3.34 -20.19 2.26
N LEU A 212 2.82 -20.53 3.44
CA LEU A 212 1.92 -19.65 4.20
C LEU A 212 2.65 -18.41 4.73
N ILE A 213 3.85 -18.59 5.26
CA ILE A 213 4.71 -17.51 5.75
C ILE A 213 5.04 -16.57 4.58
N GLN A 214 5.50 -17.11 3.46
CA GLN A 214 5.82 -16.33 2.26
C GLN A 214 4.58 -15.59 1.73
N ALA A 215 3.45 -16.26 1.57
CA ALA A 215 2.20 -15.64 1.12
C ALA A 215 1.77 -14.49 2.05
N SER A 216 2.00 -14.63 3.37
CA SER A 216 1.65 -13.60 4.35
C SER A 216 2.44 -12.30 4.20
N THR A 217 3.59 -12.30 3.54
CA THR A 217 4.37 -11.09 3.24
C THR A 217 3.83 -10.34 2.00
N ASP A 218 2.93 -10.98 1.24
CA ASP A 218 2.31 -10.44 0.03
C ASP A 218 3.35 -9.96 -1.00
N PRO A 219 4.30 -10.81 -1.45
CA PRO A 219 5.36 -10.37 -2.33
C PRO A 219 4.82 -10.02 -3.72
N CYS A 220 5.22 -8.87 -4.23
CA CYS A 220 4.92 -8.44 -5.58
C CYS A 220 6.13 -8.66 -6.48
N ILE A 221 6.02 -9.55 -7.47
CA ILE A 221 7.15 -9.90 -8.35
C ILE A 221 7.65 -8.67 -9.11
N ALA A 222 6.76 -7.82 -9.64
CA ALA A 222 7.14 -6.58 -10.31
C ALA A 222 7.88 -5.58 -9.39
N CYS A 223 7.64 -5.64 -8.06
CA CYS A 223 8.38 -4.83 -7.09
C CYS A 223 9.76 -5.42 -6.73
N ILE A 224 9.95 -6.72 -6.93
CA ILE A 224 11.20 -7.43 -6.64
C ILE A 224 12.13 -7.34 -7.86
N ASP A 225 11.57 -7.60 -9.04
CA ASP A 225 12.26 -7.59 -10.33
C ASP A 225 12.16 -6.19 -10.98
N ARG A 226 13.01 -5.27 -10.60
CA ARG A 226 13.01 -3.86 -11.02
C ARG A 226 14.35 -3.41 -11.60
#